data_6f11dbb74a1c8a3cce507e046cd142df
#
_entry.id   6f11dbb74a1c8a3cce507e046cd142df
#
_cell.length_a   1.000
_cell.length_b   1.000
_cell.length_c   1.000
_cell.angle_alpha   90.00
_cell.angle_beta   90.00
_cell.angle_gamma   90.00
#
_symmetry.space_group_name_H-M   'P 1'
#
loop_
_entity.id
_entity.type
_entity.pdbx_description
1 polymer ?
#
loop_
_entity_poly.entity_id
_entity_poly.type
_entity_poly.pdbx_seq_one_letter_code
_entity_poly.pdbx_strand_id
1 'polypeptide(L)'
;METSEVQELLEKIGVFNAQTSETVNSAALMVDPIVSNKLAVELLQQVDRDAKPEIVLSLPGVDSYFAYNVALSAWMKFGICEPLEDTLQSSVGLKKKDKVVVVLDTFDEQTAQKFIDFVESHEAKVVAILSLVGKPSTLGKIPCHCLVSL
;
A
#
# COMPACT_ATOMS: atom_id res chain seq x y z
N MET A 1 12.33 10.70 8.03
CA MET A 1 13.38 10.03 7.23
C MET A 1 13.35 10.66 5.83
N GLU A 2 14.50 11.05 5.33
CA GLU A 2 14.57 11.64 3.98
C GLU A 2 14.44 10.58 2.89
N THR A 3 13.98 10.98 1.70
CA THR A 3 13.77 10.06 0.58
C THR A 3 15.02 9.27 0.22
N SER A 4 16.19 9.93 0.23
CA SER A 4 17.47 9.27 -0.04
C SER A 4 17.82 8.21 1.00
N GLU A 5 17.51 8.46 2.27
CA GLU A 5 17.73 7.50 3.36
C GLU A 5 16.84 6.28 3.21
N VAL A 6 15.59 6.51 2.82
CA VAL A 6 14.63 5.42 2.56
C VAL A 6 15.11 4.56 1.41
N GLN A 7 15.53 5.18 0.32
CA GLN A 7 16.03 4.45 -0.85
C GLN A 7 17.26 3.62 -0.51
N GLU A 8 18.24 4.21 0.20
CA GLU A 8 19.44 3.50 0.63
C GLU A 8 19.08 2.31 1.52
N LEU A 9 18.14 2.49 2.43
CA LEU A 9 17.68 1.42 3.33
C LEU A 9 17.05 0.27 2.54
N LEU A 10 16.17 0.58 1.60
CA LEU A 10 15.52 -0.42 0.76
C LEU A 10 16.53 -1.19 -0.11
N GLU A 11 17.54 -0.50 -0.63
CA GLU A 11 18.61 -1.14 -1.40
C GLU A 11 19.46 -2.04 -0.51
N LYS A 12 19.82 -1.57 0.68
CA LYS A 12 20.66 -2.31 1.63
C LYS A 12 20.02 -3.63 2.07
N ILE A 13 18.72 -3.63 2.31
CA ILE A 13 18.02 -4.86 2.72
C ILE A 13 17.54 -5.72 1.55
N GLY A 14 17.79 -5.28 0.31
CA GLY A 14 17.49 -6.07 -0.87
C GLY A 14 16.07 -5.98 -1.39
N VAL A 15 15.28 -5.01 -0.93
CA VAL A 15 13.91 -4.80 -1.41
C VAL A 15 13.89 -4.19 -2.80
N PHE A 16 14.80 -3.28 -3.06
CA PHE A 16 14.83 -2.48 -4.28
C PHE A 16 16.25 -2.39 -4.82
N ASN A 17 16.38 -2.38 -6.15
CA ASN A 17 17.66 -2.18 -6.84
C ASN A 17 17.50 -1.04 -7.84
N ALA A 18 18.12 0.10 -7.57
CA ALA A 18 18.04 1.30 -8.40
C ALA A 18 18.59 1.10 -9.82
N GLN A 19 19.52 0.15 -10.01
CA GLN A 19 20.12 -0.12 -11.32
C GLN A 19 19.20 -0.90 -12.23
N THR A 20 18.43 -1.83 -11.68
CA THR A 20 17.50 -2.65 -12.47
C THR A 20 16.09 -2.09 -12.46
N SER A 21 15.66 -1.43 -11.38
CA SER A 21 14.34 -0.80 -11.14
C SER A 21 13.13 -1.64 -11.60
N GLU A 22 13.31 -2.89 -11.94
CA GLU A 22 12.26 -3.72 -12.54
C GLU A 22 11.44 -4.50 -11.53
N THR A 23 12.01 -4.83 -10.37
CA THR A 23 11.33 -5.66 -9.39
C THR A 23 11.57 -5.18 -7.96
N VAL A 24 10.51 -5.23 -7.16
CA VAL A 24 10.57 -5.03 -5.72
C VAL A 24 10.53 -6.40 -5.06
N ASN A 25 11.55 -6.73 -4.27
CA ASN A 25 11.57 -7.96 -3.50
C ASN A 25 11.00 -7.71 -2.11
N SER A 26 9.68 -7.74 -2.02
CA SER A 26 8.96 -7.44 -0.77
C SER A 26 9.24 -8.46 0.33
N ALA A 27 9.61 -9.68 -0.03
CA ALA A 27 9.96 -10.71 0.95
C ALA A 27 11.14 -10.30 1.81
N ALA A 28 12.04 -9.45 1.30
CA ALA A 28 13.19 -8.95 2.07
C ALA A 28 12.74 -8.12 3.30
N LEU A 29 11.57 -7.50 3.25
CA LEU A 29 11.02 -6.77 4.40
C LEU A 29 10.66 -7.68 5.57
N MET A 30 10.38 -8.95 5.29
CA MET A 30 10.04 -9.92 6.34
C MET A 30 11.25 -10.29 7.20
N VAL A 31 12.45 -10.15 6.66
CA VAL A 31 13.69 -10.50 7.35
C VAL A 31 13.94 -9.54 8.51
N ASP A 32 13.53 -8.28 8.37
CA ASP A 32 13.70 -7.27 9.40
C ASP A 32 12.37 -6.53 9.66
N PRO A 33 11.55 -7.05 10.58
CA PRO A 33 10.25 -6.44 10.88
C PRO A 33 10.36 -5.06 11.51
N ILE A 34 11.48 -4.72 12.14
CA ILE A 34 11.70 -3.39 12.72
C ILE A 34 11.83 -2.37 11.59
N VAL A 35 12.63 -2.67 10.57
CA VAL A 35 12.79 -1.82 9.40
C VAL A 35 11.46 -1.70 8.65
N SER A 36 10.78 -2.82 8.46
CA SER A 36 9.47 -2.83 7.81
C SER A 36 8.47 -1.91 8.53
N ASN A 37 8.47 -1.94 9.86
CA ASN A 37 7.59 -1.07 10.65
C ASN A 37 7.96 0.41 10.48
N LYS A 38 9.24 0.74 10.49
CA LYS A 38 9.68 2.13 10.26
C LYS A 38 9.21 2.65 8.90
N LEU A 39 9.33 1.83 7.86
CA LEU A 39 8.88 2.19 6.52
C LEU A 39 7.36 2.35 6.47
N ALA A 40 6.62 1.49 7.15
CA ALA A 40 5.17 1.60 7.24
C ALA A 40 4.74 2.93 7.88
N VAL A 41 5.39 3.31 8.98
CA VAL A 41 5.11 4.58 9.67
C VAL A 41 5.43 5.77 8.78
N GLU A 42 6.57 5.74 8.08
CA GLU A 42 6.95 6.80 7.14
C GLU A 42 5.89 6.98 6.05
N LEU A 43 5.41 5.87 5.50
CA LEU A 43 4.40 5.93 4.43
C LEU A 43 3.07 6.46 4.95
N LEU A 44 2.65 6.02 6.14
CA LEU A 44 1.43 6.49 6.78
C LEU A 44 1.43 7.99 7.08
N GLN A 45 2.60 8.57 7.34
CA GLN A 45 2.71 10.01 7.59
C GLN A 45 2.34 10.85 6.38
N GLN A 46 2.34 10.29 5.19
CA GLN A 46 1.93 10.98 3.97
C GLN A 46 0.41 11.06 3.83
N VAL A 47 -0.32 10.22 4.55
CA VAL A 47 -1.79 10.23 4.51
C VAL A 47 -2.33 11.40 5.32
N ASP A 48 -3.32 12.11 4.75
CA ASP A 48 -3.99 13.20 5.44
C ASP A 48 -4.63 12.68 6.74
N ARG A 49 -4.35 13.36 7.85
CA ARG A 49 -4.90 13.01 9.16
C ARG A 49 -6.43 13.05 9.19
N ASP A 50 -7.02 13.97 8.44
CA ASP A 50 -8.47 14.13 8.38
C ASP A 50 -9.14 13.01 7.58
N ALA A 51 -8.38 12.24 6.80
CA ALA A 51 -8.90 11.12 6.04
C ALA A 51 -9.41 9.99 6.93
N LYS A 52 -8.79 9.78 8.11
CA LYS A 52 -9.17 8.79 9.12
C LYS A 52 -9.45 7.40 8.53
N PRO A 53 -8.46 6.77 7.88
CA PRO A 53 -8.66 5.44 7.30
C PRO A 53 -8.92 4.40 8.39
N GLU A 54 -9.72 3.39 8.05
CA GLU A 54 -10.17 2.37 8.97
C GLU A 54 -9.71 0.96 8.57
N ILE A 55 -9.47 0.76 7.28
CA ILE A 55 -9.20 -0.56 6.71
C ILE A 55 -8.04 -0.44 5.72
N VAL A 56 -7.12 -1.39 5.78
CA VAL A 56 -6.07 -1.57 4.77
C VAL A 56 -6.45 -2.77 3.89
N LEU A 57 -6.41 -2.59 2.59
CA LEU A 57 -6.58 -3.67 1.62
C LEU A 57 -5.29 -3.88 0.83
N SER A 58 -4.97 -5.11 0.52
CA SER A 58 -3.82 -5.46 -0.30
C SER A 58 -4.08 -6.69 -1.17
N LEU A 59 -3.17 -6.93 -2.12
CA LEU A 59 -3.13 -8.16 -2.86
C LEU A 59 -2.61 -9.31 -1.98
N PRO A 60 -2.90 -10.58 -2.34
CA PRO A 60 -2.37 -11.73 -1.60
C PRO A 60 -0.88 -11.94 -1.85
N GLY A 61 -0.28 -12.86 -1.12
CA GLY A 61 1.12 -13.22 -1.24
C GLY A 61 2.04 -12.26 -0.53
N VAL A 62 3.22 -12.02 -1.10
CA VAL A 62 4.26 -11.20 -0.46
C VAL A 62 3.83 -9.74 -0.28
N ASP A 63 2.96 -9.24 -1.15
CA ASP A 63 2.42 -7.88 -1.02
C ASP A 63 1.69 -7.66 0.31
N SER A 64 1.09 -8.71 0.85
CA SER A 64 0.30 -8.63 2.07
C SER A 64 1.14 -8.39 3.33
N TYR A 65 2.42 -8.71 3.31
CA TYR A 65 3.25 -8.58 4.51
C TYR A 65 3.48 -7.13 4.92
N PHE A 66 3.86 -6.31 3.96
CA PHE A 66 4.06 -4.89 4.23
C PHE A 66 2.73 -4.20 4.55
N ALA A 67 1.69 -4.55 3.81
CA ALA A 67 0.35 -4.01 4.03
C ALA A 67 -0.18 -4.35 5.44
N TYR A 68 0.05 -5.58 5.89
CA TYR A 68 -0.31 -5.97 7.26
C TYR A 68 0.43 -5.13 8.29
N ASN A 69 1.72 -4.85 8.06
CA ASN A 69 2.51 -4.01 8.94
C ASN A 69 1.96 -2.58 8.97
N VAL A 70 1.54 -2.04 7.83
CA VAL A 70 0.87 -0.74 7.76
C VAL A 70 -0.39 -0.73 8.64
N ALA A 71 -1.24 -1.73 8.50
CA ALA A 71 -2.47 -1.85 9.28
C ALA A 71 -2.17 -1.94 10.78
N LEU A 72 -1.22 -2.77 11.17
CA LEU A 72 -0.83 -2.95 12.56
C LEU A 72 -0.30 -1.64 13.16
N SER A 73 0.50 -0.90 12.41
CA SER A 73 1.10 0.36 12.87
C SER A 73 0.07 1.43 13.19
N ALA A 74 -1.10 1.39 12.56
CA ALA A 74 -2.15 2.39 12.72
C ALA A 74 -3.44 1.81 13.33
N TRP A 75 -3.40 0.57 13.84
CA TRP A 75 -4.56 -0.09 14.47
C TRP A 75 -5.76 -0.18 13.52
N MET A 76 -5.51 -0.40 12.24
CA MET A 76 -6.55 -0.57 11.23
C MET A 76 -6.87 -2.05 11.01
N LYS A 77 -8.08 -2.32 10.55
CA LYS A 77 -8.44 -3.65 10.04
C LYS A 77 -7.66 -3.93 8.77
N PHE A 78 -7.44 -5.20 8.49
CA PHE A 78 -6.67 -5.63 7.31
C PHE A 78 -7.46 -6.66 6.52
N GLY A 79 -7.45 -6.52 5.19
CA GLY A 79 -8.07 -7.48 4.29
C GLY A 79 -7.20 -7.76 3.07
N ILE A 80 -7.22 -9.01 2.64
CA ILE A 80 -6.59 -9.45 1.40
C ILE A 80 -7.66 -9.51 0.32
N CYS A 81 -7.37 -8.92 -0.84
CA CYS A 81 -8.26 -8.95 -1.99
C CYS A 81 -7.67 -9.82 -3.08
N GLU A 82 -8.36 -10.90 -3.42
CA GLU A 82 -7.97 -11.78 -4.51
C GLU A 82 -8.74 -11.44 -5.77
N PRO A 83 -8.11 -11.53 -6.95
CA PRO A 83 -8.82 -11.36 -8.21
C PRO A 83 -9.94 -12.39 -8.36
N LEU A 84 -11.13 -11.92 -8.76
CA LEU A 84 -12.28 -12.76 -9.03
C LEU A 84 -12.94 -12.25 -10.31
N GLU A 85 -12.68 -12.93 -11.43
CA GLU A 85 -13.13 -12.48 -12.75
C GLU A 85 -12.71 -11.03 -13.04
N ASP A 86 -13.63 -10.10 -13.23
CA ASP A 86 -13.33 -8.70 -13.52
C ASP A 86 -13.26 -7.82 -12.26
N THR A 87 -13.40 -8.41 -11.09
CA THR A 87 -13.42 -7.69 -9.83
C THR A 87 -12.50 -8.34 -8.80
N LEU A 88 -12.72 -8.04 -7.53
CA LEU A 88 -11.94 -8.54 -6.40
C LEU A 88 -12.87 -9.20 -5.37
N GLN A 89 -12.31 -10.13 -4.61
CA GLN A 89 -12.97 -10.73 -3.45
C GLN A 89 -12.14 -10.42 -2.21
N SER A 90 -12.74 -9.76 -1.24
CA SER A 90 -12.04 -9.33 -0.02
C SER A 90 -12.28 -10.29 1.14
N SER A 91 -11.24 -10.53 1.93
CA SER A 91 -11.34 -11.30 3.18
C SER A 91 -12.04 -10.51 4.28
N VAL A 92 -12.13 -9.20 4.17
CA VAL A 92 -12.85 -8.35 5.11
C VAL A 92 -14.08 -7.78 4.43
N GLY A 93 -15.22 -7.77 5.12
CA GLY A 93 -16.44 -7.18 4.60
C GLY A 93 -16.38 -5.66 4.62
N LEU A 94 -16.70 -5.03 3.49
CA LEU A 94 -16.79 -3.59 3.40
C LEU A 94 -18.23 -3.14 3.64
N LYS A 95 -18.36 -2.05 4.37
CA LYS A 95 -19.64 -1.42 4.66
C LYS A 95 -19.69 -0.04 4.01
N LYS A 96 -20.91 0.45 3.81
CA LYS A 96 -21.14 1.80 3.34
C LYS A 96 -20.38 2.82 4.19
N LYS A 97 -19.69 3.75 3.53
CA LYS A 97 -18.88 4.83 4.13
C LYS A 97 -17.57 4.37 4.78
N ASP A 98 -17.21 3.11 4.72
CA ASP A 98 -15.89 2.68 5.18
C ASP A 98 -14.79 3.45 4.43
N LYS A 99 -13.73 3.80 5.15
CA LYS A 99 -12.57 4.52 4.59
C LYS A 99 -11.40 3.57 4.48
N VAL A 100 -10.94 3.39 3.26
CA VAL A 100 -9.98 2.35 2.89
C VAL A 100 -8.68 2.97 2.40
N VAL A 101 -7.57 2.41 2.85
CA VAL A 101 -6.24 2.61 2.27
C VAL A 101 -5.86 1.34 1.53
N VAL A 102 -5.42 1.49 0.28
CA VAL A 102 -4.89 0.38 -0.50
C VAL A 102 -3.38 0.43 -0.45
N VAL A 103 -2.74 -0.69 -0.14
CA VAL A 103 -1.27 -0.78 -0.07
C VAL A 103 -0.80 -1.76 -1.14
N LEU A 104 0.07 -1.27 -2.03
CA LEU A 104 0.69 -2.03 -3.10
C LEU A 104 2.20 -1.90 -2.96
N ASP A 105 2.96 -2.98 -3.14
CA ASP A 105 4.41 -2.90 -3.07
C ASP A 105 4.97 -2.03 -4.19
N THR A 106 4.51 -2.26 -5.41
CA THR A 106 4.80 -1.42 -6.55
C THR A 106 3.50 -0.80 -7.07
N PHE A 107 3.52 0.50 -7.30
CA PHE A 107 2.33 1.17 -7.83
C PHE A 107 2.04 0.70 -9.25
N ASP A 108 0.81 0.25 -9.47
CA ASP A 108 0.29 -0.12 -10.78
C ASP A 108 -1.09 0.49 -10.93
N GLU A 109 -1.25 1.36 -11.92
CA GLU A 109 -2.48 2.13 -12.10
C GLU A 109 -3.69 1.23 -12.35
N GLN A 110 -3.54 0.17 -13.15
CA GLN A 110 -4.65 -0.74 -13.45
C GLN A 110 -5.11 -1.48 -12.20
N THR A 111 -4.17 -1.98 -11.40
CA THR A 111 -4.47 -2.65 -10.13
C THR A 111 -5.13 -1.68 -9.16
N ALA A 112 -4.57 -0.48 -9.02
CA ALA A 112 -5.14 0.55 -8.16
C ALA A 112 -6.58 0.88 -8.55
N GLN A 113 -6.85 1.00 -9.84
CA GLN A 113 -8.20 1.29 -10.33
C GLN A 113 -9.17 0.15 -10.01
N LYS A 114 -8.74 -1.11 -10.10
CA LYS A 114 -9.56 -2.25 -9.69
C LYS A 114 -9.97 -2.18 -8.23
N PHE A 115 -9.04 -1.80 -7.35
CA PHE A 115 -9.35 -1.61 -5.93
C PHE A 115 -10.35 -0.48 -5.72
N ILE A 116 -10.15 0.64 -6.42
CA ILE A 116 -11.07 1.78 -6.31
C ILE A 116 -12.48 1.37 -6.73
N ASP A 117 -12.60 0.72 -7.88
CA ASP A 117 -13.90 0.28 -8.41
C ASP A 117 -14.59 -0.71 -7.46
N PHE A 118 -13.81 -1.65 -6.92
CA PHE A 118 -14.32 -2.63 -5.97
C PHE A 118 -14.83 -1.97 -4.69
N VAL A 119 -14.04 -1.08 -4.10
CA VAL A 119 -14.41 -0.37 -2.86
C VAL A 119 -15.63 0.50 -3.08
N GLU A 120 -15.66 1.25 -4.18
CA GLU A 120 -16.78 2.11 -4.51
C GLU A 120 -18.06 1.33 -4.78
N SER A 121 -17.97 0.10 -5.30
CA SER A 121 -19.13 -0.76 -5.50
C SER A 121 -19.84 -1.12 -4.20
N HIS A 122 -19.14 -1.01 -3.06
CA HIS A 122 -19.70 -1.19 -1.73
C HIS A 122 -20.10 0.11 -1.06
N GLU A 123 -20.13 1.22 -1.82
CA GLU A 123 -20.38 2.56 -1.29
C GLU A 123 -19.39 2.98 -0.20
N ALA A 124 -18.21 2.37 -0.20
CA ALA A 124 -17.08 2.77 0.61
C ALA A 124 -16.14 3.66 -0.19
N LYS A 125 -15.11 4.19 0.43
CA LYS A 125 -14.23 5.19 -0.18
C LYS A 125 -12.76 4.80 0.00
N VAL A 126 -11.99 4.85 -1.10
CA VAL A 126 -10.53 4.79 -1.02
C VAL A 126 -10.03 6.20 -0.71
N VAL A 127 -9.33 6.37 0.41
CA VAL A 127 -8.81 7.68 0.83
C VAL A 127 -7.37 7.90 0.41
N ALA A 128 -6.62 6.84 0.16
CA ALA A 128 -5.24 6.91 -0.33
C ALA A 128 -4.79 5.57 -0.88
N ILE A 129 -3.84 5.62 -1.79
CA ILE A 129 -3.12 4.44 -2.27
C ILE A 129 -1.65 4.63 -1.89
N LEU A 130 -1.09 3.64 -1.21
CA LEU A 130 0.28 3.68 -0.70
C LEU A 130 1.09 2.59 -1.37
N SER A 131 2.32 2.93 -1.76
CA SER A 131 3.25 1.98 -2.40
C SER A 131 4.66 2.18 -1.86
N LEU A 132 5.46 1.12 -1.87
CA LEU A 132 6.88 1.23 -1.56
C LEU A 132 7.60 1.98 -2.68
N VAL A 133 7.33 1.59 -3.91
CA VAL A 133 7.99 2.14 -5.11
C VAL A 133 6.95 2.52 -6.13
N GLY A 134 7.13 3.67 -6.78
CA GLY A 134 6.23 4.13 -7.82
C GLY A 134 6.41 5.60 -8.15
N LYS A 135 5.46 6.18 -8.86
CA LYS A 135 5.41 7.61 -9.11
C LYS A 135 4.27 8.21 -8.30
N PRO A 136 4.56 9.24 -7.47
CA PRO A 136 3.48 9.96 -6.78
C PRO A 136 2.53 10.57 -7.82
N SER A 137 1.24 10.39 -7.59
CA SER A 137 0.24 10.87 -8.53
C SER A 137 -1.12 10.95 -7.85
N THR A 138 -2.15 11.16 -8.65
CA THR A 138 -3.53 11.05 -8.20
C THR A 138 -4.32 10.22 -9.20
N LEU A 139 -5.25 9.41 -8.71
CA LEU A 139 -6.25 8.74 -9.53
C LEU A 139 -7.59 9.40 -9.24
N GLY A 140 -8.03 10.24 -10.17
CA GLY A 140 -9.15 11.13 -9.88
C GLY A 140 -8.77 12.08 -8.75
N LYS A 141 -9.46 11.98 -7.61
CA LYS A 141 -9.18 12.78 -6.41
C LYS A 141 -8.42 12.01 -5.34
N ILE A 142 -8.04 10.76 -5.62
CA ILE A 142 -7.40 9.88 -4.65
C ILE A 142 -5.89 10.07 -4.72
N PRO A 143 -5.24 10.50 -3.63
CA PRO A 143 -3.78 10.65 -3.64
C PRO A 143 -3.09 9.29 -3.64
N CYS A 144 -2.04 9.18 -4.43
CA CYS A 144 -1.18 8.00 -4.51
C CYS A 144 0.21 8.39 -4.02
N HIS A 145 0.62 7.83 -2.90
CA HIS A 145 1.92 8.12 -2.28
C HIS A 145 2.85 6.94 -2.42
N CYS A 146 4.14 7.20 -2.51
CA CYS A 146 5.17 6.17 -2.50
C CYS A 146 6.37 6.61 -1.67
N LEU A 147 7.12 5.63 -1.16
CA LEU A 147 8.34 5.90 -0.41
C LEU A 147 9.50 6.23 -1.34
N VAL A 148 9.61 5.50 -2.44
CA VAL A 148 10.64 5.74 -3.46
C VAL A 148 9.95 6.08 -4.77
N SER A 149 10.29 7.25 -5.29
CA SER A 149 9.78 7.72 -6.58
C SER A 149 10.70 7.25 -7.71
N LEU A 150 10.11 6.68 -8.73
CA LEU A 150 10.84 6.24 -9.93
C LEU A 150 10.80 7.31 -11.03
#